data_e73a45451dfed4889f51357969f1f4fd
#
_entry.id   e73a45451dfed4889f51357969f1f4fd
#
_cell.length_a   1.000
_cell.length_b   1.000
_cell.length_c   1.000
_cell.angle_alpha   90.00
_cell.angle_beta   90.00
_cell.angle_gamma   90.00
#
_symmetry.space_group_name_H-M   'P 1'
#
loop_
_entity.id
_entity.type
_entity.pdbx_description
1 polymer ?
#
loop_
_entity_poly.entity_id
_entity_poly.type
_entity_poly.pdbx_seq_one_letter_code
_entity_poly.pdbx_strand_id
1 'polypeptide(L)'
;AAIQQKRDLEMIFYLYVVDRDDHLVGVTSLRQLLLSRPSQTLGEIMQKSVIKVHVDTDQEEVAAQAARYDLLAVPVVDDQNRLVGIVTVDDIIDVVKEEATEDLFKLAGSSDSELLYEERSLRVAGLRLPSLLVSIVGLLAVGFLLQYFQLQFQDALFLLAFVPVIMGLGGSIGSQTSTVAVRGLATGRLEAGEGRFGAFVVRQLRVAVLRGLACGLLVGV
;
A
#
# COMPACT_ATOMS: atom_id res chain seq x y z
N ALA A 1 -21.30 -29.62 -21.54
CA ALA A 1 -22.78 -29.43 -21.58
C ALA A 1 -23.28 -28.51 -20.48
N ALA A 2 -22.75 -28.57 -19.22
CA ALA A 2 -23.18 -27.74 -18.09
C ALA A 2 -22.84 -26.25 -18.24
N ILE A 3 -21.68 -25.93 -18.84
CA ILE A 3 -21.18 -24.55 -19.02
C ILE A 3 -22.03 -23.80 -20.06
N GLN A 4 -22.60 -24.48 -21.05
CA GLN A 4 -23.42 -23.86 -22.09
C GLN A 4 -24.86 -23.47 -21.64
N GLN A 5 -25.28 -23.92 -20.48
CA GLN A 5 -26.64 -23.63 -19.95
C GLN A 5 -26.73 -22.38 -19.06
N LYS A 6 -25.59 -21.87 -18.53
CA LYS A 6 -25.58 -20.62 -17.75
C LYS A 6 -25.19 -19.44 -18.65
N ARG A 7 -26.19 -18.69 -19.11
CA ARG A 7 -26.04 -17.52 -19.98
C ARG A 7 -25.47 -16.26 -19.31
N ASP A 8 -25.33 -16.27 -17.98
CA ASP A 8 -24.94 -15.10 -17.18
C ASP A 8 -23.45 -15.12 -16.73
N LEU A 9 -22.62 -15.96 -17.36
CA LEU A 9 -21.18 -16.00 -17.03
C LEU A 9 -20.44 -15.07 -17.99
N GLU A 10 -20.23 -13.83 -17.58
CA GLU A 10 -19.60 -12.81 -18.40
C GLU A 10 -18.11 -13.06 -18.72
N MET A 11 -17.34 -13.72 -17.82
CA MET A 11 -15.94 -14.06 -18.06
C MET A 11 -15.51 -15.36 -17.37
N ILE A 12 -15.17 -16.39 -18.15
CA ILE A 12 -14.59 -17.64 -17.62
C ILE A 12 -13.16 -17.76 -18.11
N PHE A 13 -12.20 -17.38 -17.27
CA PHE A 13 -10.78 -17.56 -17.59
C PHE A 13 -10.26 -18.90 -17.09
N TYR A 14 -10.62 -19.27 -15.85
CA TYR A 14 -10.16 -20.45 -15.15
C TYR A 14 -11.31 -21.36 -14.74
N LEU A 15 -11.03 -22.64 -14.66
CA LEU A 15 -11.88 -23.69 -14.14
C LEU A 15 -11.14 -24.30 -12.95
N TYR A 16 -11.65 -24.06 -11.77
CA TYR A 16 -11.13 -24.65 -10.55
C TYR A 16 -11.73 -26.04 -10.37
N VAL A 17 -10.86 -27.01 -10.15
CA VAL A 17 -11.23 -28.41 -10.02
C VAL A 17 -11.25 -28.75 -8.53
N VAL A 18 -12.38 -29.27 -8.08
CA VAL A 18 -12.58 -29.71 -6.69
C VAL A 18 -12.85 -31.22 -6.67
N ASP A 19 -12.58 -31.85 -5.53
CA ASP A 19 -12.96 -33.23 -5.27
C ASP A 19 -14.43 -33.34 -4.80
N ARG A 20 -14.83 -34.51 -4.28
CA ARG A 20 -16.21 -34.76 -3.82
C ARG A 20 -16.57 -34.02 -2.54
N ASP A 21 -15.57 -33.57 -1.80
CA ASP A 21 -15.68 -32.87 -0.51
C ASP A 21 -15.38 -31.37 -0.67
N ASP A 22 -15.43 -30.86 -1.92
CA ASP A 22 -15.18 -29.47 -2.34
C ASP A 22 -13.76 -28.97 -2.09
N HIS A 23 -12.77 -29.86 -1.84
CA HIS A 23 -11.38 -29.43 -1.72
C HIS A 23 -10.80 -29.04 -3.09
N LEU A 24 -10.07 -27.93 -3.11
CA LEU A 24 -9.40 -27.46 -4.32
C LEU A 24 -8.20 -28.36 -4.66
N VAL A 25 -8.30 -29.09 -5.78
CA VAL A 25 -7.29 -30.07 -6.23
C VAL A 25 -6.53 -29.62 -7.50
N GLY A 26 -7.02 -28.64 -8.22
CA GLY A 26 -6.35 -28.17 -9.43
C GLY A 26 -7.04 -26.98 -10.09
N VAL A 27 -6.37 -26.44 -11.10
CA VAL A 27 -6.90 -25.37 -11.96
C VAL A 27 -6.56 -25.69 -13.43
N THR A 28 -7.46 -25.35 -14.35
CA THR A 28 -7.19 -25.36 -15.78
C THR A 28 -7.80 -24.11 -16.42
N SER A 29 -7.19 -23.62 -17.49
CA SER A 29 -7.79 -22.52 -18.25
C SER A 29 -8.86 -23.04 -19.22
N LEU A 30 -9.85 -22.19 -19.54
CA LEU A 30 -10.82 -22.52 -20.58
C LEU A 30 -10.13 -22.82 -21.93
N ARG A 31 -9.07 -22.07 -22.25
CA ARG A 31 -8.25 -22.32 -23.44
C ARG A 31 -7.65 -23.73 -23.44
N GLN A 32 -7.08 -24.16 -22.31
CA GLN A 32 -6.45 -25.48 -22.17
C GLN A 32 -7.48 -26.60 -22.32
N LEU A 33 -8.67 -26.40 -21.75
CA LEU A 33 -9.78 -27.31 -21.89
C LEU A 33 -10.23 -27.47 -23.35
N LEU A 34 -10.36 -26.36 -24.09
CA LEU A 34 -10.79 -26.36 -25.49
C LEU A 34 -9.74 -27.00 -26.43
N LEU A 35 -8.46 -26.92 -26.09
CA LEU A 35 -7.37 -27.51 -26.88
C LEU A 35 -7.07 -28.96 -26.49
N SER A 36 -7.66 -29.48 -25.42
CA SER A 36 -7.46 -30.86 -24.96
C SER A 36 -8.22 -31.85 -25.85
N ARG A 37 -7.75 -33.08 -25.89
CA ARG A 37 -8.43 -34.15 -26.62
C ARG A 37 -9.68 -34.59 -25.84
N PRO A 38 -10.78 -34.96 -26.54
CA PRO A 38 -12.01 -35.41 -25.86
C PRO A 38 -11.86 -36.63 -24.93
N SER A 39 -10.79 -37.40 -25.12
CA SER A 39 -10.46 -38.58 -24.29
C SER A 39 -9.68 -38.25 -23.02
N GLN A 40 -9.15 -37.03 -22.88
CA GLN A 40 -8.38 -36.61 -21.72
C GLN A 40 -9.29 -36.27 -20.53
N THR A 41 -8.89 -36.69 -19.35
CA THR A 41 -9.58 -36.36 -18.09
C THR A 41 -9.14 -35.00 -17.55
N LEU A 42 -9.97 -34.35 -16.73
CA LEU A 42 -9.62 -33.10 -16.05
C LEU A 42 -8.34 -33.27 -15.20
N GLY A 43 -8.16 -34.42 -14.55
CA GLY A 43 -6.98 -34.73 -13.75
C GLY A 43 -5.68 -34.77 -14.54
N GLU A 44 -5.73 -35.05 -15.85
CA GLU A 44 -4.57 -35.08 -16.75
C GLU A 44 -4.21 -33.69 -17.29
N ILE A 45 -5.18 -32.80 -17.44
CA ILE A 45 -5.01 -31.47 -18.03
C ILE A 45 -4.87 -30.36 -16.98
N MET A 46 -5.33 -30.60 -15.74
CA MET A 46 -5.25 -29.59 -14.69
C MET A 46 -3.84 -29.41 -14.14
N GLN A 47 -3.53 -28.20 -13.76
CA GLN A 47 -2.35 -27.87 -12.97
C GLN A 47 -2.69 -28.10 -11.48
N LYS A 48 -1.90 -28.95 -10.79
CA LYS A 48 -2.13 -29.31 -9.39
C LYS A 48 -1.59 -28.29 -8.40
N SER A 49 -0.55 -27.55 -8.79
CA SER A 49 -0.01 -26.45 -7.99
C SER A 49 -0.83 -25.19 -8.22
N VAL A 50 -1.83 -24.98 -7.35
CA VAL A 50 -2.75 -23.83 -7.45
C VAL A 50 -2.30 -22.76 -6.47
N ILE A 51 -2.10 -21.54 -6.97
CA ILE A 51 -1.95 -20.35 -6.15
C ILE A 51 -3.33 -20.00 -5.62
N LYS A 52 -3.48 -19.95 -4.31
CA LYS A 52 -4.74 -19.74 -3.60
C LYS A 52 -4.50 -18.90 -2.36
N VAL A 53 -5.55 -18.27 -1.87
CA VAL A 53 -5.55 -17.49 -0.63
C VAL A 53 -6.56 -18.05 0.35
N HIS A 54 -6.34 -17.78 1.63
CA HIS A 54 -7.27 -18.13 2.69
C HIS A 54 -8.38 -17.09 2.81
N VAL A 55 -9.54 -17.48 3.33
CA VAL A 55 -10.69 -16.57 3.52
C VAL A 55 -10.38 -15.37 4.40
N ASP A 56 -9.44 -15.52 5.36
CA ASP A 56 -9.01 -14.44 6.27
C ASP A 56 -7.77 -13.67 5.75
N THR A 57 -7.31 -13.94 4.52
CA THR A 57 -6.19 -13.22 3.93
C THR A 57 -6.59 -11.77 3.65
N ASP A 58 -5.73 -10.83 4.04
CA ASP A 58 -5.92 -9.40 3.78
C ASP A 58 -6.06 -9.11 2.27
N GLN A 59 -6.96 -8.20 1.92
CA GLN A 59 -7.25 -7.86 0.52
C GLN A 59 -6.03 -7.30 -0.22
N GLU A 60 -5.16 -6.55 0.45
CA GLU A 60 -3.91 -6.03 -0.12
C GLU A 60 -2.95 -7.17 -0.48
N GLU A 61 -2.85 -8.21 0.37
CA GLU A 61 -2.04 -9.39 0.09
C GLU A 61 -2.60 -10.19 -1.08
N VAL A 62 -3.94 -10.33 -1.18
CA VAL A 62 -4.59 -10.97 -2.33
C VAL A 62 -4.26 -10.23 -3.63
N ALA A 63 -4.35 -8.90 -3.62
CA ALA A 63 -4.01 -8.06 -4.76
C ALA A 63 -2.53 -8.18 -5.15
N ALA A 64 -1.63 -8.19 -4.15
CA ALA A 64 -0.19 -8.38 -4.36
C ALA A 64 0.12 -9.75 -4.98
N GLN A 65 -0.54 -10.83 -4.52
CA GLN A 65 -0.36 -12.17 -5.10
C GLN A 65 -0.88 -12.24 -6.53
N ALA A 66 -2.06 -11.69 -6.82
CA ALA A 66 -2.60 -11.66 -8.17
C ALA A 66 -1.67 -10.92 -9.14
N ALA A 67 -1.12 -9.76 -8.72
CA ALA A 67 -0.16 -9.00 -9.50
C ALA A 67 1.18 -9.72 -9.68
N ARG A 68 1.67 -10.44 -8.66
CA ARG A 68 2.94 -11.18 -8.71
C ARG A 68 2.93 -12.33 -9.71
N TYR A 69 1.78 -12.99 -9.86
CA TYR A 69 1.61 -14.18 -10.67
C TYR A 69 0.78 -13.96 -11.94
N ASP A 70 0.45 -12.71 -12.25
CA ASP A 70 -0.36 -12.31 -13.41
C ASP A 70 -1.71 -13.06 -13.48
N LEU A 71 -2.39 -13.20 -12.33
CA LEU A 71 -3.64 -13.95 -12.23
C LEU A 71 -4.84 -13.07 -12.55
N LEU A 72 -5.75 -13.58 -13.37
CA LEU A 72 -7.04 -12.94 -13.67
C LEU A 72 -8.12 -13.27 -12.63
N ALA A 73 -7.92 -14.31 -11.83
CA ALA A 73 -8.73 -14.67 -10.69
C ALA A 73 -7.91 -15.50 -9.70
N VAL A 74 -8.18 -15.34 -8.41
CA VAL A 74 -7.52 -16.05 -7.30
C VAL A 74 -8.57 -16.87 -6.56
N PRO A 75 -8.41 -18.19 -6.39
CA PRO A 75 -9.33 -19.01 -5.62
C PRO A 75 -9.12 -18.79 -4.12
N VAL A 76 -10.23 -18.68 -3.40
CA VAL A 76 -10.29 -18.52 -1.94
C VAL A 76 -10.66 -19.85 -1.31
N VAL A 77 -9.90 -20.28 -0.30
CA VAL A 77 -10.15 -21.54 0.41
C VAL A 77 -10.32 -21.30 1.92
N ASP A 78 -11.03 -22.22 2.56
CA ASP A 78 -11.15 -22.30 4.01
C ASP A 78 -10.00 -23.11 4.66
N ASP A 79 -10.03 -23.26 6.00
CA ASP A 79 -9.07 -24.05 6.78
C ASP A 79 -8.97 -25.52 6.34
N GLN A 80 -10.03 -26.06 5.73
CA GLN A 80 -10.07 -27.43 5.23
C GLN A 80 -9.70 -27.53 3.75
N ASN A 81 -9.16 -26.44 3.16
CA ASN A 81 -8.83 -26.35 1.74
C ASN A 81 -10.03 -26.51 0.78
N ARG A 82 -11.26 -26.23 1.23
CA ARG A 82 -12.44 -26.24 0.39
C ARG A 82 -12.55 -24.89 -0.33
N LEU A 83 -12.94 -24.95 -1.59
CA LEU A 83 -13.12 -23.75 -2.41
C LEU A 83 -14.38 -23.00 -1.95
N VAL A 84 -14.19 -21.83 -1.35
CA VAL A 84 -15.27 -20.95 -0.84
C VAL A 84 -15.72 -19.97 -1.92
N GLY A 85 -14.79 -19.48 -2.75
CA GLY A 85 -15.08 -18.49 -3.78
C GLY A 85 -13.87 -18.17 -4.63
N ILE A 86 -13.99 -17.12 -5.40
CA ILE A 86 -12.90 -16.56 -6.22
C ILE A 86 -12.92 -15.04 -6.08
N VAL A 87 -11.73 -14.41 -6.15
CA VAL A 87 -11.57 -12.96 -6.30
C VAL A 87 -11.09 -12.70 -7.73
N THR A 88 -11.79 -11.89 -8.48
CA THR A 88 -11.50 -11.61 -9.89
C THR A 88 -10.68 -10.32 -10.04
N VAL A 89 -10.04 -10.14 -11.19
CA VAL A 89 -9.12 -9.02 -11.43
C VAL A 89 -9.80 -7.65 -11.35
N ASP A 90 -11.08 -7.56 -11.67
CA ASP A 90 -11.89 -6.35 -11.53
C ASP A 90 -12.03 -5.91 -10.07
N ASP A 91 -12.36 -6.83 -9.15
CA ASP A 91 -12.38 -6.57 -7.71
C ASP A 91 -10.99 -6.20 -7.19
N ILE A 92 -9.93 -6.89 -7.67
CA ILE A 92 -8.54 -6.59 -7.31
C ILE A 92 -8.14 -5.17 -7.73
N ILE A 93 -8.57 -4.71 -8.91
CA ILE A 93 -8.29 -3.34 -9.36
C ILE A 93 -8.95 -2.32 -8.44
N ASP A 94 -10.16 -2.57 -7.96
CA ASP A 94 -10.84 -1.67 -7.05
C ASP A 94 -10.18 -1.65 -5.66
N VAL A 95 -9.78 -2.80 -5.13
CA VAL A 95 -8.96 -2.88 -3.90
C VAL A 95 -7.68 -2.06 -4.03
N VAL A 96 -6.93 -2.20 -5.13
CA VAL A 96 -5.68 -1.43 -5.34
C VAL A 96 -5.93 0.07 -5.36
N LYS A 97 -7.07 0.53 -5.91
CA LYS A 97 -7.43 1.96 -5.90
C LYS A 97 -7.82 2.44 -4.50
N GLU A 98 -8.58 1.63 -3.76
CA GLU A 98 -9.01 1.94 -2.39
C GLU A 98 -7.80 2.06 -1.46
N GLU A 99 -6.90 1.08 -1.45
CA GLU A 99 -5.66 1.09 -0.67
C GLU A 99 -4.76 2.29 -1.02
N ALA A 100 -4.57 2.55 -2.33
CA ALA A 100 -3.78 3.69 -2.77
C ALA A 100 -4.38 5.04 -2.31
N THR A 101 -5.71 5.12 -2.28
CA THR A 101 -6.44 6.32 -1.81
C THR A 101 -6.30 6.46 -0.30
N GLU A 102 -6.48 5.37 0.46
CA GLU A 102 -6.30 5.35 1.91
C GLU A 102 -4.88 5.79 2.31
N ASP A 103 -3.86 5.26 1.62
CA ASP A 103 -2.47 5.64 1.82
C ASP A 103 -2.21 7.14 1.62
N LEU A 104 -2.82 7.73 0.59
CA LEU A 104 -2.72 9.17 0.34
C LEU A 104 -3.36 10.00 1.47
N PHE A 105 -4.52 9.59 1.97
CA PHE A 105 -5.17 10.26 3.09
C PHE A 105 -4.37 10.13 4.38
N LYS A 106 -3.84 8.96 4.68
CA LYS A 106 -2.94 8.73 5.83
C LYS A 106 -1.70 9.61 5.77
N LEU A 107 -1.07 9.76 4.59
CA LEU A 107 0.06 10.67 4.38
C LEU A 107 -0.31 12.13 4.62
N ALA A 108 -1.51 12.53 4.23
CA ALA A 108 -2.02 13.89 4.45
C ALA A 108 -2.45 14.16 5.91
N GLY A 109 -2.40 13.13 6.79
CA GLY A 109 -2.91 13.22 8.16
C GLY A 109 -4.43 13.36 8.23
N SER A 110 -5.12 12.85 7.22
CA SER A 110 -6.58 12.83 7.09
C SER A 110 -7.09 11.39 7.00
N SER A 111 -8.36 11.21 6.72
CA SER A 111 -9.02 9.91 6.58
C SER A 111 -9.89 9.92 5.32
N ASP A 112 -9.98 8.77 4.66
CA ASP A 112 -10.84 8.52 3.51
C ASP A 112 -12.31 8.83 3.83
N SER A 113 -12.74 8.60 5.07
CA SER A 113 -14.08 8.96 5.55
C SER A 113 -14.40 10.46 5.40
N GLU A 114 -13.39 11.31 5.15
CA GLU A 114 -13.60 12.74 4.92
C GLU A 114 -14.45 12.99 3.66
N LEU A 115 -14.28 12.20 2.61
CA LEU A 115 -15.07 12.30 1.38
C LEU A 115 -16.57 12.03 1.62
N LEU A 116 -16.89 11.21 2.64
CA LEU A 116 -18.28 10.91 3.01
C LEU A 116 -18.97 12.07 3.77
N TYR A 117 -18.21 13.06 4.26
CA TYR A 117 -18.70 14.14 5.11
C TYR A 117 -18.60 15.53 4.50
N GLU A 118 -18.59 15.63 3.16
CA GLU A 118 -18.43 16.91 2.41
C GLU A 118 -19.29 18.07 2.93
N GLU A 119 -20.48 17.77 3.46
CA GLU A 119 -21.41 18.80 3.95
C GLU A 119 -21.20 19.20 5.44
N ARG A 120 -20.31 18.53 6.21
CA ARG A 120 -20.17 18.73 7.66
C ARG A 120 -18.77 19.17 8.06
N SER A 121 -18.43 20.42 7.79
CA SER A 121 -17.11 21.02 8.05
C SER A 121 -16.56 20.80 9.46
N LEU A 122 -17.42 20.79 10.50
CA LEU A 122 -16.99 20.54 11.89
C LEU A 122 -16.49 19.09 12.10
N ARG A 123 -17.10 18.12 11.41
CA ARG A 123 -16.69 16.73 11.51
C ARG A 123 -15.38 16.49 10.78
N VAL A 124 -15.22 17.08 9.62
CA VAL A 124 -13.95 17.08 8.86
C VAL A 124 -12.83 17.73 9.67
N ALA A 125 -13.09 18.88 10.30
CA ALA A 125 -12.12 19.53 11.19
C ALA A 125 -11.71 18.60 12.36
N GLY A 126 -12.66 17.87 12.92
CA GLY A 126 -12.40 16.90 14.00
C GLY A 126 -11.49 15.74 13.57
N LEU A 127 -11.58 15.27 12.33
CA LEU A 127 -10.72 14.20 11.79
C LEU A 127 -9.26 14.66 11.60
N ARG A 128 -9.05 15.92 11.25
CA ARG A 128 -7.71 16.51 11.04
C ARG A 128 -7.05 17.02 12.32
N LEU A 129 -7.83 17.29 13.36
CA LEU A 129 -7.34 17.88 14.61
C LEU A 129 -6.22 17.06 15.28
N PRO A 130 -6.27 15.72 15.39
CA PRO A 130 -5.23 14.94 16.05
C PRO A 130 -3.84 15.12 15.42
N SER A 131 -3.76 15.12 14.10
CA SER A 131 -2.48 15.32 13.37
C SER A 131 -1.93 16.73 13.60
N LEU A 132 -2.79 17.72 13.63
CA LEU A 132 -2.43 19.11 13.93
C LEU A 132 -1.95 19.28 15.37
N LEU A 133 -2.57 18.60 16.34
CA LEU A 133 -2.15 18.65 17.75
C LEU A 133 -0.72 18.10 17.94
N VAL A 134 -0.39 16.99 17.27
CA VAL A 134 0.99 16.45 17.28
C VAL A 134 1.98 17.49 16.75
N SER A 135 1.62 18.15 15.64
CA SER A 135 2.46 19.20 15.03
C SER A 135 2.60 20.41 15.96
N ILE A 136 1.51 20.86 16.62
CA ILE A 136 1.53 21.97 17.58
C ILE A 136 2.44 21.65 18.76
N VAL A 137 2.34 20.47 19.34
CA VAL A 137 3.20 20.05 20.46
C VAL A 137 4.67 20.06 20.04
N GLY A 138 5.00 19.52 18.86
CA GLY A 138 6.35 19.55 18.31
C GLY A 138 6.88 20.98 18.12
N LEU A 139 6.07 21.87 17.53
CA LEU A 139 6.43 23.28 17.31
C LEU A 139 6.61 24.05 18.62
N LEU A 140 5.77 23.81 19.63
CA LEU A 140 5.90 24.42 20.95
C LEU A 140 7.20 23.94 21.62
N ALA A 141 7.55 22.66 21.53
CA ALA A 141 8.82 22.14 22.05
C ALA A 141 10.02 22.84 21.41
N VAL A 142 9.99 23.02 20.08
CA VAL A 142 11.02 23.79 19.34
C VAL A 142 11.03 25.24 19.82
N GLY A 143 9.86 25.88 20.02
CA GLY A 143 9.77 27.26 20.53
C GLY A 143 10.42 27.41 21.91
N PHE A 144 10.15 26.51 22.85
CA PHE A 144 10.82 26.50 24.17
C PHE A 144 12.34 26.29 24.05
N LEU A 145 12.77 25.41 23.18
CA LEU A 145 14.19 25.17 22.93
C LEU A 145 14.87 26.45 22.41
N LEU A 146 14.27 27.10 21.43
CA LEU A 146 14.79 28.36 20.87
C LEU A 146 14.85 29.46 21.92
N GLN A 147 13.83 29.61 22.77
CA GLN A 147 13.82 30.59 23.87
C GLN A 147 14.96 30.31 24.84
N TYR A 148 15.21 29.05 25.18
CA TYR A 148 16.32 28.66 26.06
C TYR A 148 17.69 29.04 25.45
N PHE A 149 17.90 28.75 24.16
CA PHE A 149 19.14 29.10 23.47
C PHE A 149 19.31 30.62 23.27
N GLN A 150 18.23 31.35 23.03
CA GLN A 150 18.28 32.82 22.89
C GLN A 150 18.84 33.49 24.15
N LEU A 151 18.51 32.96 25.34
CA LEU A 151 19.02 33.48 26.62
C LEU A 151 20.52 33.20 26.81
N GLN A 152 21.03 32.13 26.17
CA GLN A 152 22.43 31.71 26.31
C GLN A 152 23.37 32.36 25.27
N PHE A 153 22.81 32.65 24.05
CA PHE A 153 23.61 33.09 22.89
C PHE A 153 23.09 34.41 22.31
N GLN A 154 23.13 35.48 23.11
CA GLN A 154 22.67 36.82 22.70
C GLN A 154 23.38 37.32 21.44
N ASP A 155 24.69 37.02 21.30
CA ASP A 155 25.49 37.45 20.16
C ASP A 155 25.16 36.69 18.85
N ALA A 156 24.44 35.59 18.94
CA ALA A 156 24.09 34.74 17.77
C ALA A 156 22.63 34.90 17.33
N LEU A 157 21.95 35.97 17.73
CA LEU A 157 20.53 36.22 17.38
C LEU A 157 20.27 36.24 15.88
N PHE A 158 21.25 36.63 15.06
CA PHE A 158 21.13 36.60 13.61
C PHE A 158 20.85 35.19 13.05
N LEU A 159 21.28 34.12 13.75
CA LEU A 159 21.01 32.74 13.33
C LEU A 159 19.52 32.40 13.40
N LEU A 160 18.73 33.10 14.22
CA LEU A 160 17.28 32.91 14.30
C LEU A 160 16.58 33.21 12.97
N ALA A 161 17.15 34.08 12.14
CA ALA A 161 16.61 34.37 10.81
C ALA A 161 16.63 33.14 9.87
N PHE A 162 17.48 32.15 10.13
CA PHE A 162 17.57 30.95 9.34
C PHE A 162 16.61 29.84 9.80
N VAL A 163 16.04 29.94 11.00
CA VAL A 163 15.12 28.92 11.55
C VAL A 163 13.94 28.62 10.61
N PRO A 164 13.22 29.60 10.04
CA PRO A 164 12.14 29.32 9.10
C PRO A 164 12.61 28.56 7.87
N VAL A 165 13.80 28.86 7.37
CA VAL A 165 14.40 28.17 6.20
C VAL A 165 14.70 26.72 6.54
N ILE A 166 15.34 26.47 7.69
CA ILE A 166 15.69 25.12 8.13
C ILE A 166 14.41 24.28 8.38
N MET A 167 13.40 24.88 9.02
CA MET A 167 12.12 24.20 9.26
C MET A 167 11.39 23.87 7.96
N GLY A 168 11.35 24.82 7.01
CA GLY A 168 10.73 24.62 5.70
C GLY A 168 11.43 23.53 4.88
N LEU A 169 12.77 23.53 4.87
CA LEU A 169 13.56 22.49 4.21
C LEU A 169 13.38 21.12 4.89
N GLY A 170 13.38 21.08 6.21
CA GLY A 170 13.14 19.85 6.97
C GLY A 170 11.78 19.23 6.68
N GLY A 171 10.72 20.05 6.67
CA GLY A 171 9.36 19.62 6.32
C GLY A 171 9.28 19.10 4.87
N SER A 172 9.88 19.81 3.92
CA SER A 172 9.91 19.39 2.52
C SER A 172 10.64 18.06 2.31
N ILE A 173 11.82 17.88 2.93
CA ILE A 173 12.59 16.63 2.87
C ILE A 173 11.80 15.48 3.52
N GLY A 174 11.17 15.74 4.66
CA GLY A 174 10.32 14.77 5.36
C GLY A 174 9.18 14.29 4.47
N SER A 175 8.40 15.21 3.90
CA SER A 175 7.30 14.89 2.99
C SER A 175 7.75 14.07 1.77
N GLN A 176 8.84 14.48 1.11
CA GLN A 176 9.39 13.75 -0.04
C GLN A 176 9.83 12.34 0.33
N THR A 177 10.45 12.17 1.51
CA THR A 177 10.90 10.85 1.98
C THR A 177 9.72 9.96 2.33
N SER A 178 8.70 10.49 3.02
CA SER A 178 7.47 9.77 3.35
C SER A 178 6.74 9.31 2.08
N THR A 179 6.59 10.18 1.08
CA THR A 179 5.96 9.82 -0.19
C THR A 179 6.67 8.65 -0.89
N VAL A 180 8.01 8.67 -0.91
CA VAL A 180 8.79 7.57 -1.51
C VAL A 180 8.67 6.29 -0.69
N ALA A 181 8.65 6.39 0.65
CA ALA A 181 8.51 5.24 1.55
C ALA A 181 7.14 4.56 1.38
N VAL A 182 6.05 5.33 1.47
CA VAL A 182 4.67 4.81 1.30
C VAL A 182 4.51 4.17 -0.07
N ARG A 183 4.92 4.85 -1.15
CA ARG A 183 4.87 4.23 -2.48
C ARG A 183 5.72 2.97 -2.59
N GLY A 184 6.87 2.92 -1.91
CA GLY A 184 7.73 1.73 -1.87
C GLY A 184 7.07 0.55 -1.16
N LEU A 185 6.33 0.81 -0.09
CA LEU A 185 5.54 -0.18 0.66
C LEU A 185 4.34 -0.64 -0.18
N ALA A 186 3.51 0.29 -0.65
CA ALA A 186 2.33 0.01 -1.46
C ALA A 186 2.62 -0.78 -2.76
N THR A 187 3.83 -0.65 -3.32
CA THR A 187 4.23 -1.41 -4.52
C THR A 187 5.00 -2.69 -4.21
N GLY A 188 5.10 -3.11 -2.93
CA GLY A 188 5.84 -4.30 -2.51
C GLY A 188 7.36 -4.23 -2.76
N ARG A 189 7.90 -3.04 -3.12
CA ARG A 189 9.34 -2.84 -3.33
C ARG A 189 10.12 -2.70 -2.03
N LEU A 190 9.44 -2.33 -0.95
CA LEU A 190 9.96 -2.22 0.41
C LEU A 190 9.21 -3.21 1.29
N GLU A 191 9.63 -4.48 1.28
CA GLU A 191 9.11 -5.47 2.22
C GLU A 191 9.71 -5.23 3.61
N ALA A 192 8.86 -5.23 4.63
CA ALA A 192 9.22 -4.90 6.02
C ALA A 192 10.13 -5.94 6.72
N GLY A 193 10.53 -7.05 6.07
CA GLY A 193 11.19 -8.19 6.70
C GLY A 193 12.64 -8.49 6.32
N GLU A 194 13.18 -7.98 5.21
CA GLU A 194 14.42 -8.53 4.62
C GLU A 194 15.64 -7.58 4.56
N GLY A 195 15.90 -6.75 5.54
CA GLY A 195 17.07 -5.87 5.50
C GLY A 195 17.00 -4.76 4.42
N ARG A 196 16.08 -4.85 3.48
CA ARG A 196 15.81 -3.86 2.43
C ARG A 196 15.33 -2.54 3.00
N PHE A 197 14.52 -2.59 4.06
CA PHE A 197 14.06 -1.40 4.76
C PHE A 197 15.25 -0.64 5.40
N GLY A 198 16.19 -1.35 6.06
CA GLY A 198 17.40 -0.74 6.60
C GLY A 198 18.26 -0.08 5.53
N ALA A 199 18.47 -0.74 4.40
CA ALA A 199 19.20 -0.18 3.26
C ALA A 199 18.51 1.07 2.68
N PHE A 200 17.18 1.05 2.62
CA PHE A 200 16.37 2.21 2.21
C PHE A 200 16.58 3.38 3.17
N VAL A 201 16.49 3.18 4.49
CA VAL A 201 16.70 4.23 5.51
C VAL A 201 18.11 4.82 5.39
N VAL A 202 19.15 4.00 5.28
CA VAL A 202 20.53 4.46 5.11
C VAL A 202 20.69 5.28 3.82
N ARG A 203 20.07 4.84 2.73
CA ARG A 203 20.06 5.59 1.47
C ARG A 203 19.37 6.95 1.62
N GLN A 204 18.23 7.01 2.29
CA GLN A 204 17.49 8.26 2.51
C GLN A 204 18.28 9.23 3.41
N LEU A 205 18.95 8.72 4.44
CA LEU A 205 19.85 9.53 5.28
C LEU A 205 21.01 10.15 4.45
N ARG A 206 21.65 9.37 3.60
CA ARG A 206 22.71 9.90 2.70
C ARG A 206 22.16 10.99 1.77
N VAL A 207 20.99 10.78 1.19
CA VAL A 207 20.34 11.76 0.32
C VAL A 207 19.99 13.02 1.10
N ALA A 208 19.49 12.89 2.33
CA ALA A 208 19.16 14.03 3.20
C ALA A 208 20.41 14.84 3.56
N VAL A 209 21.52 14.18 3.90
CA VAL A 209 22.81 14.85 4.18
C VAL A 209 23.32 15.60 2.96
N LEU A 210 23.31 14.98 1.78
CA LEU A 210 23.75 15.62 0.54
C LEU A 210 22.91 16.86 0.20
N ARG A 211 21.59 16.76 0.34
CA ARG A 211 20.67 17.89 0.12
C ARG A 211 20.89 18.99 1.17
N GLY A 212 21.05 18.63 2.45
CA GLY A 212 21.33 19.56 3.52
C GLY A 212 22.62 20.35 3.28
N LEU A 213 23.68 19.68 2.84
CA LEU A 213 24.95 20.34 2.47
C LEU A 213 24.78 21.28 1.27
N ALA A 214 24.08 20.82 0.22
CA ALA A 214 23.83 21.67 -0.95
C ALA A 214 23.01 22.92 -0.60
N CYS A 215 21.94 22.77 0.19
CA CYS A 215 21.12 23.89 0.64
C CYS A 215 21.89 24.80 1.60
N GLY A 216 22.71 24.24 2.49
CA GLY A 216 23.58 25.01 3.39
C GLY A 216 24.58 25.88 2.65
N LEU A 217 25.19 25.35 1.57
CA LEU A 217 26.05 26.12 0.69
C LEU A 217 25.33 27.26 -0.03
N LEU A 218 24.09 27.00 -0.49
CA LEU A 218 23.28 28.02 -1.21
C LEU A 218 22.79 29.15 -0.29
N VAL A 219 22.53 28.86 0.98
CA VAL A 219 21.99 29.83 1.94
C VAL A 219 23.11 30.54 2.70
N GLY A 220 24.30 29.93 2.80
CA GLY A 220 25.45 30.48 3.53
C GLY A 220 26.41 31.35 2.69
N VAL A 221 26.11 31.50 1.37
CA VAL A 221 26.82 32.41 0.45
C VAL A 221 26.01 33.68 0.28
#